data_4625dce16c4607a03ad025e19d1e5084
#
_entry.id   4625dce16c4607a03ad025e19d1e5084
#
_cell.length_a   1.000
_cell.length_b   1.000
_cell.length_c   1.000
_cell.angle_alpha   90.00
_cell.angle_beta   90.00
_cell.angle_gamma   90.00
#
_symmetry.space_group_name_H-M   'P 1'
#
loop_
_entity.id
_entity.type
_entity.pdbx_description
1 polymer ?
#
loop_
_entity_poly.entity_id
_entity_poly.type
_entity_poly.pdbx_seq_one_letter_code
_entity_poly.pdbx_strand_id
1 'polypeptide(L)'
;MINIFNYPFINQNLNIGTVDFLIVSIFLLSIGSFTSTLIYRLSRIGKFKISDLIYPRSRCPTCKKQISSLNLIPLIGFLRQQGKCINCKSKISFFYPITEIFFLILGIFIVLNYGYSILSIYLFLILTIFYILFFLDLNFLYLPLPLNISVIVLGLTGNTFFSLAIEDSIYIFNFSPIWFSIFGFLIGYIFLYLVNYFFKIYKGIDGIGGGDFILFGGIGSIFGPLSLGPILFLSSVLGILYFVFFVKMNRSELPLGSFLILGSCCYFFIKTFELLENYLVL
;
A
#
# COMPACT_ATOMS: atom_id res chain seq x y z
N MET A 1 -20.68 -15.19 -3.79
CA MET A 1 -19.36 -14.50 -3.61
C MET A 1 -19.38 -13.25 -4.47
N ILE A 2 -18.97 -12.12 -3.94
CA ILE A 2 -18.99 -10.84 -4.67
C ILE A 2 -17.66 -10.73 -5.39
N ASN A 3 -17.68 -10.80 -6.72
CA ASN A 3 -16.48 -10.68 -7.55
C ASN A 3 -16.11 -9.20 -7.71
N ILE A 4 -14.87 -8.84 -7.37
CA ILE A 4 -14.36 -7.46 -7.47
C ILE A 4 -14.30 -7.00 -8.92
N PHE A 5 -14.03 -7.92 -9.85
CA PHE A 5 -13.83 -7.59 -11.27
C PHE A 5 -15.12 -7.50 -12.07
N ASN A 6 -16.24 -8.07 -11.57
CA ASN A 6 -17.56 -7.99 -12.20
C ASN A 6 -18.43 -6.83 -11.70
N TYR A 7 -17.88 -5.91 -10.91
CA TYR A 7 -18.60 -4.69 -10.55
C TYR A 7 -18.62 -3.72 -11.75
N PRO A 8 -19.81 -3.27 -12.18
CA PRO A 8 -19.88 -2.25 -13.23
C PRO A 8 -19.11 -1.01 -12.77
N PHE A 9 -18.29 -0.48 -13.66
CA PHE A 9 -17.36 0.64 -13.47
C PHE A 9 -17.93 1.92 -12.86
N ILE A 10 -19.24 2.07 -12.90
CA ILE A 10 -19.95 3.18 -12.27
C ILE A 10 -21.26 2.59 -11.78
N ASN A 11 -21.40 2.49 -10.48
CA ASN A 11 -22.69 2.13 -9.90
C ASN A 11 -23.66 3.30 -10.18
N GLN A 12 -24.41 3.21 -11.28
CA GLN A 12 -25.30 4.28 -11.80
C GLN A 12 -26.38 4.68 -10.79
N ASN A 13 -26.51 3.98 -9.67
CA ASN A 13 -27.49 4.20 -8.62
C ASN A 13 -26.91 4.79 -7.32
N LEU A 14 -25.68 5.29 -7.33
CA LEU A 14 -25.11 5.98 -6.17
C LEU A 14 -25.76 7.36 -6.02
N ASN A 15 -26.93 7.41 -5.41
CA ASN A 15 -27.49 8.65 -4.84
C ASN A 15 -26.66 9.05 -3.61
N ILE A 16 -25.44 9.54 -3.85
CA ILE A 16 -24.59 10.09 -2.79
C ILE A 16 -25.19 11.44 -2.41
N GLY A 17 -25.79 11.53 -1.23
CA GLY A 17 -26.19 12.80 -0.66
C GLY A 17 -24.98 13.73 -0.52
N THR A 18 -25.16 15.03 -0.74
CA THR A 18 -24.07 16.00 -0.57
C THR A 18 -23.44 15.97 0.81
N VAL A 19 -24.24 15.67 1.84
CA VAL A 19 -23.79 15.57 3.23
C VAL A 19 -22.91 14.32 3.42
N ASP A 20 -23.31 13.17 2.86
CA ASP A 20 -22.53 11.92 2.97
C ASP A 20 -21.18 12.06 2.27
N PHE A 21 -21.16 12.69 1.10
CA PHE A 21 -19.92 12.99 0.38
C PHE A 21 -18.97 13.87 1.18
N LEU A 22 -19.47 14.90 1.86
CA LEU A 22 -18.66 15.77 2.71
C LEU A 22 -18.10 15.02 3.91
N ILE A 23 -18.92 14.21 4.60
CA ILE A 23 -18.49 13.41 5.75
C ILE A 23 -17.37 12.43 5.34
N VAL A 24 -17.56 11.69 4.26
CA VAL A 24 -16.57 10.75 3.75
C VAL A 24 -15.29 11.48 3.32
N SER A 25 -15.38 12.62 2.66
CA SER A 25 -14.19 13.39 2.26
C SER A 25 -13.37 13.86 3.45
N ILE A 26 -14.01 14.35 4.51
CA ILE A 26 -13.31 14.75 5.76
C ILE A 26 -12.64 13.54 6.43
N PHE A 27 -13.31 12.40 6.44
CA PHE A 27 -12.77 11.16 7.00
C PHE A 27 -11.54 10.68 6.21
N LEU A 28 -11.60 10.67 4.88
CA LEU A 28 -10.48 10.27 4.00
C LEU A 28 -9.26 11.19 4.16
N LEU A 29 -9.48 12.50 4.21
CA LEU A 29 -8.42 13.47 4.49
C LEU A 29 -7.79 13.23 5.87
N SER A 30 -8.58 12.90 6.88
CA SER A 30 -8.11 12.62 8.24
C SER A 30 -7.24 11.36 8.28
N ILE A 31 -7.61 10.30 7.54
CA ILE A 31 -6.78 9.09 7.41
C ILE A 31 -5.46 9.43 6.70
N GLY A 32 -5.47 10.22 5.63
CA GLY A 32 -4.26 10.67 4.94
C GLY A 32 -3.30 11.42 5.87
N SER A 33 -3.83 12.33 6.67
CA SER A 33 -3.07 13.09 7.67
C SER A 33 -2.48 12.19 8.76
N PHE A 34 -3.26 11.23 9.24
CA PHE A 34 -2.78 10.21 10.19
C PHE A 34 -1.68 9.34 9.57
N THR A 35 -1.89 8.85 8.35
CA THR A 35 -0.95 7.99 7.63
C THR A 35 0.40 8.65 7.41
N SER A 36 0.44 9.92 7.00
CA SER A 36 1.68 10.67 6.84
C SER A 36 2.45 10.83 8.17
N THR A 37 1.73 11.06 9.26
CA THR A 37 2.29 11.12 10.62
C THR A 37 2.81 9.76 11.07
N LEU A 38 2.10 8.69 10.74
CA LEU A 38 2.48 7.30 11.05
C LEU A 38 3.79 6.92 10.35
N ILE A 39 3.93 7.20 9.05
CA ILE A 39 5.16 6.97 8.30
C ILE A 39 6.33 7.71 8.96
N TYR A 40 6.15 8.98 9.31
CA TYR A 40 7.18 9.75 9.99
C TYR A 40 7.59 9.14 11.35
N ARG A 41 6.63 8.62 12.11
CA ARG A 41 6.91 7.97 13.40
C ARG A 41 7.64 6.65 13.22
N LEU A 42 7.13 5.77 12.35
CA LEU A 42 7.73 4.46 12.08
C LEU A 42 9.16 4.57 11.56
N SER A 43 9.49 5.60 10.78
CA SER A 43 10.84 5.83 10.30
C SER A 43 11.86 6.16 11.38
N ARG A 44 11.42 6.62 12.55
CA ARG A 44 12.31 6.98 13.68
C ARG A 44 12.43 5.92 14.77
N ILE A 45 11.50 4.97 14.78
CA ILE A 45 11.42 3.96 15.82
C ILE A 45 12.11 2.70 15.30
N GLY A 46 13.36 2.47 15.67
CA GLY A 46 14.08 1.24 15.32
C GLY A 46 13.50 -0.05 15.94
N LYS A 47 12.52 0.06 16.85
CA LYS A 47 11.73 -1.05 17.41
C LYS A 47 10.27 -0.63 17.51
N PHE A 48 9.40 -1.35 16.82
CA PHE A 48 7.96 -1.08 16.78
C PHE A 48 7.32 -1.22 18.17
N LYS A 49 6.84 -0.10 18.72
CA LYS A 49 5.97 -0.10 19.92
C LYS A 49 4.68 0.62 19.57
N ILE A 50 3.55 -0.04 19.80
CA ILE A 50 2.21 0.52 19.55
C ILE A 50 1.99 1.84 20.31
N SER A 51 2.51 1.95 21.55
CA SER A 51 2.43 3.18 22.34
C SER A 51 3.00 4.40 21.63
N ASP A 52 4.09 4.21 20.86
CA ASP A 52 4.81 5.30 20.22
C ASP A 52 4.08 5.79 18.93
N LEU A 53 3.12 5.02 18.44
CA LEU A 53 2.25 5.40 17.33
C LEU A 53 1.19 6.41 17.76
N ILE A 54 0.71 6.31 19.00
CA ILE A 54 -0.39 7.13 19.53
C ILE A 54 0.16 8.32 20.33
N TYR A 55 1.18 8.11 21.14
CA TYR A 55 1.82 9.12 21.97
C TYR A 55 3.26 9.41 21.51
N PRO A 56 3.78 10.62 21.68
CA PRO A 56 3.12 11.86 22.11
C PRO A 56 2.27 12.52 21.01
N ARG A 57 1.44 13.52 21.37
CA ARG A 57 0.71 14.37 20.42
C ARG A 57 1.66 14.97 19.36
N SER A 58 1.11 15.34 18.19
CA SER A 58 1.86 15.94 17.09
C SER A 58 2.64 17.18 17.51
N ARG A 59 3.95 17.18 17.22
CA ARG A 59 4.90 18.25 17.59
C ARG A 59 5.72 18.66 16.39
N CYS A 60 6.13 19.91 16.36
CA CYS A 60 7.09 20.38 15.36
C CYS A 60 8.42 19.59 15.50
N PRO A 61 8.97 19.02 14.42
CA PRO A 61 10.22 18.27 14.49
C PRO A 61 11.42 19.13 14.91
N THR A 62 11.39 20.43 14.61
CA THR A 62 12.47 21.38 14.90
C THR A 62 12.40 21.94 16.31
N CYS A 63 11.29 22.61 16.67
CA CYS A 63 11.17 23.30 17.98
C CYS A 63 10.51 22.46 19.07
N LYS A 64 10.05 21.24 18.77
CA LYS A 64 9.38 20.31 19.71
C LYS A 64 8.07 20.81 20.33
N LYS A 65 7.63 22.04 20.01
CA LYS A 65 6.35 22.56 20.49
C LYS A 65 5.18 21.78 19.92
N GLN A 66 4.16 21.57 20.72
CA GLN A 66 2.92 20.88 20.34
C GLN A 66 2.16 21.71 19.31
N ILE A 67 1.59 21.04 18.31
CA ILE A 67 0.77 21.66 17.27
C ILE A 67 -0.67 21.75 17.81
N SER A 68 -1.29 22.93 17.67
CA SER A 68 -2.69 23.14 18.09
C SER A 68 -3.64 22.34 17.20
N SER A 69 -4.80 21.94 17.75
CA SER A 69 -5.79 21.11 17.07
C SER A 69 -6.27 21.74 15.75
N LEU A 70 -6.45 23.06 15.69
CA LEU A 70 -6.84 23.77 14.46
C LEU A 70 -5.80 23.67 13.34
N ASN A 71 -4.52 23.54 13.70
CA ASN A 71 -3.44 23.40 12.74
C ASN A 71 -3.18 21.94 12.32
N LEU A 72 -3.91 21.00 12.92
CA LEU A 72 -3.92 19.58 12.55
C LEU A 72 -5.09 19.23 11.61
N ILE A 73 -6.00 20.17 11.33
CA ILE A 73 -7.07 19.95 10.35
C ILE A 73 -6.42 19.75 8.98
N PRO A 74 -6.68 18.62 8.31
CA PRO A 74 -6.06 18.30 7.03
C PRO A 74 -6.24 19.42 6.00
N LEU A 75 -5.23 19.68 5.20
CA LEU A 75 -5.12 20.76 4.22
C LEU A 75 -5.23 22.16 4.82
N ILE A 76 -6.30 22.41 5.61
CA ILE A 76 -6.56 23.74 6.22
C ILE A 76 -5.42 24.13 7.17
N GLY A 77 -4.93 23.20 7.98
CA GLY A 77 -3.81 23.42 8.88
C GLY A 77 -2.54 23.85 8.15
N PHE A 78 -2.23 23.21 7.02
CA PHE A 78 -1.08 23.55 6.19
C PHE A 78 -1.23 24.92 5.52
N LEU A 79 -2.39 25.21 4.94
CA LEU A 79 -2.69 26.48 4.28
C LEU A 79 -2.67 27.65 5.27
N ARG A 80 -3.32 27.49 6.45
CA ARG A 80 -3.32 28.50 7.50
C ARG A 80 -1.94 28.85 8.01
N GLN A 81 -1.05 27.87 8.08
CA GLN A 81 0.35 28.03 8.48
C GLN A 81 1.26 28.48 7.34
N GLN A 82 0.73 28.62 6.10
CA GLN A 82 1.49 28.95 4.91
C GLN A 82 2.72 28.02 4.72
N GLY A 83 2.55 26.75 5.04
CA GLY A 83 3.61 25.75 4.97
C GLY A 83 4.77 25.95 5.94
N LYS A 84 4.59 26.72 7.03
CA LYS A 84 5.64 27.01 8.04
C LYS A 84 5.12 26.86 9.44
N CYS A 85 5.96 26.37 10.34
CA CYS A 85 5.62 26.30 11.77
C CYS A 85 5.34 27.69 12.36
N ILE A 86 4.25 27.87 13.07
CA ILE A 86 3.87 29.16 13.69
C ILE A 86 4.95 29.65 14.66
N ASN A 87 5.60 28.74 15.40
CA ASN A 87 6.55 29.09 16.46
C ASN A 87 7.96 29.37 15.93
N CYS A 88 8.54 28.46 15.14
CA CYS A 88 9.94 28.55 14.70
C CYS A 88 10.11 28.85 13.22
N LYS A 89 9.01 29.02 12.47
CA LYS A 89 9.02 29.33 11.01
C LYS A 89 9.71 28.27 10.14
N SER A 90 10.09 27.10 10.68
CA SER A 90 10.63 26.00 9.88
C SER A 90 9.61 25.53 8.86
N LYS A 91 10.05 25.14 7.66
CA LYS A 91 9.19 24.64 6.58
C LYS A 91 8.52 23.32 6.98
N ILE A 92 7.23 23.19 6.70
CA ILE A 92 6.48 21.95 6.79
C ILE A 92 6.62 21.21 5.44
N SER A 93 6.91 19.92 5.49
CA SER A 93 7.05 19.12 4.26
C SER A 93 5.75 19.08 3.47
N PHE A 94 5.84 19.24 2.15
CA PHE A 94 4.71 19.04 1.22
C PHE A 94 4.20 17.60 1.19
N PHE A 95 4.96 16.65 1.71
CA PHE A 95 4.53 15.26 1.85
C PHE A 95 3.19 15.13 2.60
N TYR A 96 2.95 15.95 3.64
CA TYR A 96 1.70 15.91 4.41
C TYR A 96 0.48 16.24 3.54
N PRO A 97 0.35 17.43 2.94
CA PRO A 97 -0.83 17.76 2.13
C PRO A 97 -0.94 16.89 0.87
N ILE A 98 0.16 16.44 0.27
CA ILE A 98 0.13 15.52 -0.88
C ILE A 98 -0.48 14.18 -0.46
N THR A 99 -0.08 13.63 0.69
CA THR A 99 -0.67 12.38 1.21
C THR A 99 -2.16 12.56 1.49
N GLU A 100 -2.58 13.67 2.08
CA GLU A 100 -3.99 13.97 2.37
C GLU A 100 -4.84 13.99 1.10
N ILE A 101 -4.37 14.69 0.06
CA ILE A 101 -5.04 14.75 -1.25
C ILE A 101 -5.06 13.36 -1.93
N PHE A 102 -3.95 12.63 -1.86
CA PHE A 102 -3.89 11.27 -2.43
C PHE A 102 -4.93 10.35 -1.81
N PHE A 103 -5.07 10.35 -0.49
CA PHE A 103 -6.08 9.54 0.20
C PHE A 103 -7.50 9.97 -0.10
N LEU A 104 -7.74 11.27 -0.29
CA LEU A 104 -9.04 11.78 -0.74
C LEU A 104 -9.39 11.24 -2.13
N ILE A 105 -8.48 11.38 -3.10
CA ILE A 105 -8.70 10.92 -4.48
C ILE A 105 -8.88 9.40 -4.52
N LEU A 106 -8.00 8.65 -3.85
CA LEU A 106 -8.06 7.20 -3.78
C LEU A 106 -9.37 6.70 -3.16
N GLY A 107 -9.77 7.28 -2.03
CA GLY A 107 -10.99 6.89 -1.35
C GLY A 107 -12.25 7.23 -2.15
N ILE A 108 -12.31 8.41 -2.79
CA ILE A 108 -13.41 8.76 -3.70
C ILE A 108 -13.45 7.78 -4.88
N PHE A 109 -12.30 7.45 -5.48
CA PHE A 109 -12.21 6.47 -6.57
C PHE A 109 -12.80 5.12 -6.15
N ILE A 110 -12.42 4.60 -4.98
CA ILE A 110 -12.94 3.33 -4.45
C ILE A 110 -14.45 3.41 -4.24
N VAL A 111 -14.95 4.47 -3.61
CA VAL A 111 -16.39 4.64 -3.34
C VAL A 111 -17.20 4.76 -4.62
N LEU A 112 -16.70 5.45 -5.63
CA LEU A 112 -17.38 5.57 -6.93
C LEU A 112 -17.50 4.23 -7.66
N ASN A 113 -16.47 3.36 -7.53
CA ASN A 113 -16.47 2.06 -8.21
C ASN A 113 -17.20 0.96 -7.42
N TYR A 114 -17.03 0.93 -6.10
CA TYR A 114 -17.53 -0.18 -5.25
C TYR A 114 -18.64 0.24 -4.28
N GLY A 115 -19.10 1.48 -4.33
CA GLY A 115 -20.13 2.02 -3.45
C GLY A 115 -19.72 2.12 -1.98
N TYR A 116 -20.69 2.40 -1.11
CA TYR A 116 -20.52 2.35 0.35
C TYR A 116 -20.67 0.90 0.84
N SER A 117 -19.64 0.09 0.62
CA SER A 117 -19.64 -1.33 0.95
C SER A 117 -18.51 -1.69 1.92
N ILE A 118 -18.63 -2.84 2.58
CA ILE A 118 -17.54 -3.40 3.40
C ILE A 118 -16.31 -3.66 2.53
N LEU A 119 -16.51 -4.04 1.27
CA LEU A 119 -15.44 -4.23 0.29
C LEU A 119 -14.64 -2.93 0.08
N SER A 120 -15.32 -1.79 -0.06
CA SER A 120 -14.64 -0.49 -0.23
C SER A 120 -13.76 -0.14 0.97
N ILE A 121 -14.22 -0.38 2.18
CA ILE A 121 -13.44 -0.19 3.41
C ILE A 121 -12.24 -1.14 3.40
N TYR A 122 -12.43 -2.37 2.97
CA TYR A 122 -11.42 -3.40 2.92
C TYR A 122 -10.29 -3.06 1.93
N LEU A 123 -10.66 -2.70 0.70
CA LEU A 123 -9.72 -2.26 -0.34
C LEU A 123 -8.94 -1.02 0.11
N PHE A 124 -9.63 -0.05 0.70
CA PHE A 124 -9.00 1.16 1.23
C PHE A 124 -7.99 0.84 2.34
N LEU A 125 -8.27 -0.15 3.20
CA LEU A 125 -7.35 -0.60 4.25
C LEU A 125 -6.09 -1.25 3.65
N ILE A 126 -6.23 -2.15 2.67
CA ILE A 126 -5.09 -2.78 1.97
C ILE A 126 -4.20 -1.71 1.34
N LEU A 127 -4.80 -0.79 0.58
CA LEU A 127 -4.05 0.28 -0.10
C LEU A 127 -3.40 1.26 0.88
N THR A 128 -4.01 1.49 2.05
CA THR A 128 -3.39 2.27 3.14
C THR A 128 -2.13 1.59 3.66
N ILE A 129 -2.16 0.29 3.91
CA ILE A 129 -1.00 -0.47 4.38
C ILE A 129 0.08 -0.50 3.29
N PHE A 130 -0.30 -0.72 2.03
CA PHE A 130 0.63 -0.67 0.90
C PHE A 130 1.30 0.71 0.78
N TYR A 131 0.55 1.80 0.94
CA TYR A 131 1.10 3.15 0.92
C TYR A 131 2.15 3.36 2.03
N ILE A 132 1.86 2.89 3.25
CA ILE A 132 2.79 3.00 4.38
C ILE A 132 4.07 2.20 4.09
N LEU A 133 3.93 0.92 3.69
CA LEU A 133 5.06 0.04 3.38
C LEU A 133 5.89 0.59 2.22
N PHE A 134 5.25 1.10 1.17
CA PHE A 134 5.90 1.72 0.03
C PHE A 134 6.83 2.87 0.45
N PHE A 135 6.34 3.83 1.22
CA PHE A 135 7.15 4.98 1.64
C PHE A 135 8.21 4.63 2.68
N LEU A 136 7.96 3.64 3.53
CA LEU A 136 8.97 3.16 4.49
C LEU A 136 10.12 2.45 3.77
N ASP A 137 9.81 1.60 2.81
CA ASP A 137 10.83 0.90 2.04
C ASP A 137 11.59 1.85 1.11
N LEU A 138 10.89 2.72 0.37
CA LEU A 138 11.50 3.67 -0.57
C LEU A 138 12.53 4.60 0.10
N ASN A 139 12.24 5.05 1.31
CA ASN A 139 13.07 6.04 1.99
C ASN A 139 14.04 5.44 3.00
N PHE A 140 13.69 4.30 3.62
CA PHE A 140 14.41 3.76 4.77
C PHE A 140 14.82 2.29 4.61
N LEU A 141 14.43 1.62 3.50
CA LEU A 141 14.66 0.18 3.27
C LEU A 141 14.16 -0.66 4.47
N TYR A 142 13.01 -0.27 5.00
CA TYR A 142 12.44 -0.84 6.20
C TYR A 142 11.02 -1.29 6.01
N LEU A 143 10.77 -2.59 6.18
CA LEU A 143 9.46 -3.23 6.10
C LEU A 143 9.06 -3.77 7.49
N PRO A 144 8.24 -3.06 8.27
CA PRO A 144 7.82 -3.52 9.60
C PRO A 144 7.08 -4.84 9.55
N LEU A 145 7.54 -5.83 10.29
CA LEU A 145 6.94 -7.17 10.33
C LEU A 145 5.43 -7.15 10.65
N PRO A 146 4.90 -6.34 11.59
CA PRO A 146 3.46 -6.30 11.86
C PRO A 146 2.63 -5.84 10.66
N LEU A 147 3.13 -4.90 9.85
CA LEU A 147 2.42 -4.44 8.65
C LEU A 147 2.45 -5.50 7.54
N ASN A 148 3.58 -6.19 7.36
CA ASN A 148 3.66 -7.32 6.42
C ASN A 148 2.71 -8.46 6.81
N ILE A 149 2.64 -8.81 8.10
CA ILE A 149 1.68 -9.81 8.60
C ILE A 149 0.24 -9.34 8.35
N SER A 150 -0.04 -8.04 8.53
CA SER A 150 -1.39 -7.51 8.25
C SER A 150 -1.77 -7.70 6.78
N VAL A 151 -0.83 -7.57 5.83
CA VAL A 151 -1.08 -7.84 4.40
C VAL A 151 -1.50 -9.30 4.20
N ILE A 152 -0.79 -10.24 4.83
CA ILE A 152 -1.12 -11.68 4.73
C ILE A 152 -2.52 -11.96 5.30
N VAL A 153 -2.81 -11.45 6.49
CA VAL A 153 -4.12 -11.63 7.14
C VAL A 153 -5.24 -11.04 6.28
N LEU A 154 -5.02 -9.86 5.72
CA LEU A 154 -5.97 -9.24 4.80
C LEU A 154 -6.12 -10.04 3.50
N GLY A 155 -5.07 -10.60 2.93
CA GLY A 155 -5.17 -11.49 1.78
C GLY A 155 -6.03 -12.72 2.06
N LEU A 156 -5.74 -13.43 3.15
CA LEU A 156 -6.49 -14.62 3.57
C LEU A 156 -7.97 -14.32 3.86
N THR A 157 -8.25 -13.31 4.67
CA THR A 157 -9.62 -12.93 5.02
C THR A 157 -10.37 -12.33 3.83
N GLY A 158 -9.70 -11.52 3.00
CA GLY A 158 -10.31 -10.92 1.82
C GLY A 158 -10.75 -11.95 0.79
N ASN A 159 -9.92 -12.96 0.51
CA ASN A 159 -10.30 -14.02 -0.40
C ASN A 159 -11.40 -14.92 0.16
N THR A 160 -11.48 -15.07 1.48
CA THR A 160 -12.55 -15.85 2.10
C THR A 160 -13.91 -15.16 1.98
N PHE A 161 -13.96 -13.84 2.14
CA PHE A 161 -15.21 -13.09 2.15
C PHE A 161 -15.58 -12.45 0.81
N PHE A 162 -14.59 -12.05 0.01
CA PHE A 162 -14.79 -11.23 -1.20
C PHE A 162 -14.22 -11.83 -2.47
N SER A 163 -13.50 -12.97 -2.40
CA SER A 163 -12.80 -13.55 -3.56
C SER A 163 -11.93 -12.51 -4.29
N LEU A 164 -10.97 -11.90 -3.56
CA LEU A 164 -10.06 -10.88 -4.10
C LEU A 164 -9.15 -11.41 -5.20
N ALA A 165 -8.80 -12.71 -5.16
CA ALA A 165 -8.05 -13.36 -6.22
C ALA A 165 -8.86 -13.45 -7.51
N ILE A 166 -8.19 -13.41 -8.63
CA ILE A 166 -8.81 -13.46 -9.95
C ILE A 166 -9.56 -14.76 -10.11
N GLU A 167 -10.85 -14.69 -10.46
CA GLU A 167 -11.76 -15.85 -10.55
C GLU A 167 -11.28 -16.94 -11.46
N ASP A 168 -10.72 -16.60 -12.64
CA ASP A 168 -10.34 -17.58 -13.67
C ASP A 168 -9.42 -18.67 -13.13
N SER A 169 -8.47 -18.28 -12.27
CA SER A 169 -7.52 -19.23 -11.70
C SER A 169 -8.12 -20.12 -10.61
N ILE A 170 -9.13 -19.65 -9.88
CA ILE A 170 -9.87 -20.45 -8.89
C ILE A 170 -10.70 -21.53 -9.60
N TYR A 171 -11.34 -21.18 -10.72
CA TYR A 171 -12.14 -22.13 -11.52
C TYR A 171 -11.28 -23.20 -12.20
N ILE A 172 -10.10 -22.83 -12.72
CA ILE A 172 -9.19 -23.79 -13.40
C ILE A 172 -8.75 -24.89 -12.43
N PHE A 173 -8.41 -24.54 -11.18
CA PHE A 173 -7.86 -25.49 -10.20
C PHE A 173 -8.89 -26.07 -9.23
N ASN A 174 -10.13 -25.61 -9.29
CA ASN A 174 -11.22 -26.01 -8.37
C ASN A 174 -10.85 -25.94 -6.88
N PHE A 175 -9.94 -25.02 -6.52
CA PHE A 175 -9.57 -24.77 -5.13
C PHE A 175 -10.52 -23.75 -4.49
N SER A 176 -10.76 -23.89 -3.18
CA SER A 176 -11.44 -22.83 -2.45
C SER A 176 -10.55 -21.58 -2.39
N PRO A 177 -11.13 -20.36 -2.36
CA PRO A 177 -10.37 -19.10 -2.33
C PRO A 177 -9.32 -19.03 -1.23
N ILE A 178 -9.58 -19.63 -0.08
CA ILE A 178 -8.63 -19.64 1.04
C ILE A 178 -7.36 -20.47 0.74
N TRP A 179 -7.51 -21.65 0.14
CA TRP A 179 -6.37 -22.48 -0.26
C TRP A 179 -5.54 -21.79 -1.33
N PHE A 180 -6.21 -21.12 -2.26
CA PHE A 180 -5.54 -20.35 -3.30
C PHE A 180 -4.69 -19.21 -2.71
N SER A 181 -5.21 -18.55 -1.69
CA SER A 181 -4.50 -17.51 -0.92
C SER A 181 -3.31 -18.08 -0.14
N ILE A 182 -3.47 -19.25 0.49
CA ILE A 182 -2.39 -19.93 1.20
C ILE A 182 -1.28 -20.35 0.24
N PHE A 183 -1.61 -20.95 -0.91
CA PHE A 183 -0.62 -21.31 -1.92
C PHE A 183 0.07 -20.08 -2.50
N GLY A 184 -0.66 -18.98 -2.73
CA GLY A 184 -0.07 -17.72 -3.15
C GLY A 184 0.97 -17.20 -2.16
N PHE A 185 0.64 -17.21 -0.87
CA PHE A 185 1.59 -16.85 0.18
C PHE A 185 2.83 -17.75 0.18
N LEU A 186 2.64 -19.08 0.20
CA LEU A 186 3.75 -20.03 0.26
C LEU A 186 4.68 -19.91 -0.95
N ILE A 187 4.11 -19.86 -2.15
CA ILE A 187 4.89 -19.76 -3.39
C ILE A 187 5.64 -18.43 -3.43
N GLY A 188 5.01 -17.31 -3.12
CA GLY A 188 5.67 -16.01 -3.10
C GLY A 188 6.82 -15.96 -2.11
N TYR A 189 6.59 -16.41 -0.87
CA TYR A 189 7.62 -16.43 0.16
C TYR A 189 8.79 -17.35 -0.21
N ILE A 190 8.49 -18.61 -0.59
CA ILE A 190 9.52 -19.61 -0.90
C ILE A 190 10.33 -19.20 -2.12
N PHE A 191 9.69 -18.64 -3.14
CA PHE A 191 10.38 -18.21 -4.37
C PHE A 191 11.47 -17.19 -4.07
N LEU A 192 11.16 -16.07 -3.41
CA LEU A 192 12.16 -15.05 -3.08
C LEU A 192 13.20 -15.58 -2.07
N TYR A 193 12.78 -16.40 -1.13
CA TYR A 193 13.71 -17.04 -0.20
C TYR A 193 14.73 -17.92 -0.93
N LEU A 194 14.31 -18.75 -1.88
CA LEU A 194 15.21 -19.58 -2.67
C LEU A 194 16.13 -18.74 -3.56
N VAL A 195 15.62 -17.69 -4.20
CA VAL A 195 16.45 -16.76 -4.99
C VAL A 195 17.56 -16.17 -4.10
N ASN A 196 17.22 -15.68 -2.91
CA ASN A 196 18.20 -15.15 -1.98
C ASN A 196 19.17 -16.22 -1.47
N TYR A 197 18.69 -17.43 -1.20
CA TYR A 197 19.52 -18.55 -0.73
C TYR A 197 20.60 -18.91 -1.76
N PHE A 198 20.24 -19.05 -3.04
CA PHE A 198 21.22 -19.30 -4.11
C PHE A 198 22.17 -18.13 -4.32
N PHE A 199 21.66 -16.88 -4.24
CA PHE A 199 22.51 -15.70 -4.29
C PHE A 199 23.54 -15.67 -3.15
N LYS A 200 23.11 -15.99 -1.94
CA LYS A 200 23.98 -16.08 -0.74
C LYS A 200 25.06 -17.14 -0.89
N ILE A 201 24.73 -18.31 -1.44
CA ILE A 201 25.74 -19.36 -1.72
C ILE A 201 26.80 -18.83 -2.70
N TYR A 202 26.37 -18.09 -3.74
CA TYR A 202 27.31 -17.62 -4.77
C TYR A 202 28.12 -16.39 -4.34
N LYS A 203 27.52 -15.43 -3.64
CA LYS A 203 28.14 -14.15 -3.28
C LYS A 203 28.59 -14.04 -1.82
N GLY A 204 28.16 -14.94 -0.93
CA GLY A 204 28.46 -14.90 0.50
C GLY A 204 27.69 -13.87 1.32
N ILE A 205 26.81 -13.10 0.68
CA ILE A 205 25.98 -12.05 1.30
C ILE A 205 24.52 -12.21 0.95
N ASP A 206 23.63 -11.72 1.79
CA ASP A 206 22.19 -11.69 1.48
C ASP A 206 21.93 -10.59 0.44
N GLY A 207 21.22 -10.92 -0.64
CA GLY A 207 20.87 -10.00 -1.72
C GLY A 207 19.48 -9.37 -1.57
N ILE A 208 18.59 -10.03 -0.81
CA ILE A 208 17.20 -9.60 -0.62
C ILE A 208 16.90 -9.58 0.88
N GLY A 209 16.20 -8.56 1.34
CA GLY A 209 15.78 -8.42 2.72
C GLY A 209 14.71 -9.42 3.14
N GLY A 210 14.74 -9.91 4.39
CA GLY A 210 13.74 -10.85 4.91
C GLY A 210 12.31 -10.28 4.89
N GLY A 211 12.17 -8.94 4.95
CA GLY A 211 10.88 -8.25 4.84
C GLY A 211 10.23 -8.40 3.46
N ASP A 212 11.05 -8.42 2.40
CA ASP A 212 10.58 -8.58 1.01
C ASP A 212 9.96 -9.95 0.76
N PHE A 213 10.49 -11.02 1.38
CA PHE A 213 9.91 -12.36 1.25
C PHE A 213 8.49 -12.41 1.81
N ILE A 214 8.33 -11.82 3.01
CA ILE A 214 7.04 -11.80 3.71
C ILE A 214 6.05 -10.92 2.94
N LEU A 215 6.49 -9.77 2.44
CA LEU A 215 5.68 -8.87 1.63
C LEU A 215 5.22 -9.54 0.33
N PHE A 216 6.13 -10.18 -0.41
CA PHE A 216 5.79 -10.85 -1.66
C PHE A 216 4.86 -12.04 -1.44
N GLY A 217 5.08 -12.80 -0.37
CA GLY A 217 4.10 -13.79 0.09
C GLY A 217 2.75 -13.17 0.42
N GLY A 218 2.73 -12.03 1.12
CA GLY A 218 1.51 -11.27 1.41
C GLY A 218 0.78 -10.81 0.15
N ILE A 219 1.49 -10.30 -0.84
CA ILE A 219 0.93 -9.98 -2.16
C ILE A 219 0.34 -11.24 -2.81
N GLY A 220 1.06 -12.37 -2.75
CA GLY A 220 0.58 -13.65 -3.23
C GLY A 220 -0.69 -14.13 -2.51
N SER A 221 -0.83 -13.84 -1.21
CA SER A 221 -2.06 -14.17 -0.47
C SER A 221 -3.28 -13.35 -0.93
N ILE A 222 -3.07 -12.15 -1.46
CA ILE A 222 -4.15 -11.29 -2.00
C ILE A 222 -4.53 -11.72 -3.41
N PHE A 223 -3.54 -11.86 -4.30
CA PHE A 223 -3.75 -12.02 -5.73
C PHE A 223 -3.66 -13.49 -6.22
N GLY A 224 -3.21 -14.40 -5.37
CA GLY A 224 -3.01 -15.81 -5.72
C GLY A 224 -1.65 -16.09 -6.38
N PRO A 225 -1.34 -17.39 -6.57
CA PRO A 225 -0.01 -17.82 -7.05
C PRO A 225 0.28 -17.43 -8.50
N LEU A 226 -0.71 -17.42 -9.37
CA LEU A 226 -0.52 -17.15 -10.81
C LEU A 226 -0.22 -15.67 -11.09
N SER A 227 -0.66 -14.77 -10.25
CA SER A 227 -0.40 -13.33 -10.36
C SER A 227 1.05 -12.95 -10.02
N LEU A 228 1.76 -13.79 -9.27
CA LEU A 228 3.11 -13.48 -8.77
C LEU A 228 4.11 -13.24 -9.90
N GLY A 229 4.02 -14.02 -11.01
CA GLY A 229 4.88 -13.84 -12.18
C GLY A 229 4.71 -12.47 -12.84
N PRO A 230 3.50 -12.12 -13.30
CA PRO A 230 3.21 -10.79 -13.85
C PRO A 230 3.56 -9.64 -12.90
N ILE A 231 3.25 -9.76 -11.59
CA ILE A 231 3.58 -8.74 -10.60
C ILE A 231 5.10 -8.56 -10.49
N LEU A 232 5.86 -9.65 -10.41
CA LEU A 232 7.31 -9.59 -10.34
C LEU A 232 7.91 -8.96 -11.61
N PHE A 233 7.37 -9.29 -12.79
CA PHE A 233 7.79 -8.68 -14.05
C PHE A 233 7.56 -7.16 -14.04
N LEU A 234 6.35 -6.70 -13.70
CA LEU A 234 6.01 -5.28 -13.61
C LEU A 234 6.89 -4.56 -12.58
N SER A 235 7.10 -5.18 -11.43
CA SER A 235 7.98 -4.65 -10.36
C SER A 235 9.42 -4.48 -10.84
N SER A 236 9.94 -5.46 -11.57
CA SER A 236 11.30 -5.42 -12.11
C SER A 236 11.47 -4.32 -13.15
N VAL A 237 10.51 -4.18 -14.07
CA VAL A 237 10.50 -3.10 -15.07
C VAL A 237 10.50 -1.72 -14.38
N LEU A 238 9.61 -1.52 -13.42
CA LEU A 238 9.53 -0.26 -12.66
C LEU A 238 10.80 0.02 -11.87
N GLY A 239 11.40 -1.02 -11.25
CA GLY A 239 12.66 -0.91 -10.54
C GLY A 239 13.83 -0.51 -11.45
N ILE A 240 13.93 -1.11 -12.65
CA ILE A 240 14.94 -0.75 -13.65
C ILE A 240 14.75 0.69 -14.13
N LEU A 241 13.53 1.09 -14.46
CA LEU A 241 13.23 2.46 -14.87
C LEU A 241 13.61 3.47 -13.77
N TYR A 242 13.25 3.19 -12.53
CA TYR A 242 13.66 4.03 -11.41
C TYR A 242 15.18 4.13 -11.28
N PHE A 243 15.87 3.01 -11.39
CA PHE A 243 17.34 2.99 -11.32
C PHE A 243 17.97 3.85 -12.43
N VAL A 244 17.53 3.67 -13.67
CA VAL A 244 18.09 4.39 -14.84
C VAL A 244 17.83 5.89 -14.76
N PHE A 245 16.63 6.31 -14.34
CA PHE A 245 16.23 7.72 -14.40
C PHE A 245 16.50 8.50 -13.13
N PHE A 246 16.46 7.86 -11.95
CA PHE A 246 16.48 8.57 -10.67
C PHE A 246 17.67 8.25 -9.77
N VAL A 247 18.28 7.07 -9.89
CA VAL A 247 19.42 6.69 -9.07
C VAL A 247 20.70 7.14 -9.75
N LYS A 248 21.19 8.32 -9.38
CA LYS A 248 22.58 8.69 -9.65
C LYS A 248 23.46 7.78 -8.81
N MET A 249 24.25 6.93 -9.42
CA MET A 249 25.37 6.04 -8.99
C MET A 249 25.77 5.91 -7.48
N ASN A 250 25.07 6.53 -6.55
CA ASN A 250 25.46 6.60 -5.13
C ASN A 250 24.64 5.73 -4.18
N ARG A 251 23.62 5.00 -4.67
CA ARG A 251 22.87 4.02 -3.84
C ARG A 251 23.25 2.61 -4.25
N SER A 252 23.74 1.84 -3.29
CA SER A 252 24.09 0.41 -3.48
C SER A 252 22.88 -0.53 -3.39
N GLU A 253 21.75 -0.07 -2.85
CA GLU A 253 20.58 -0.89 -2.58
C GLU A 253 19.33 -0.29 -3.20
N LEU A 254 18.49 -1.15 -3.78
CA LEU A 254 17.20 -0.80 -4.38
C LEU A 254 16.06 -1.21 -3.43
N PRO A 255 15.03 -0.37 -3.25
CA PRO A 255 13.87 -0.67 -2.43
C PRO A 255 12.94 -1.67 -3.16
N LEU A 256 13.25 -2.97 -3.07
CA LEU A 256 12.51 -4.02 -3.77
C LEU A 256 11.05 -4.05 -3.35
N GLY A 257 10.76 -3.94 -2.05
CA GLY A 257 9.40 -3.94 -1.52
C GLY A 257 8.53 -2.84 -2.11
N SER A 258 9.10 -1.64 -2.32
CA SER A 258 8.37 -0.52 -2.95
C SER A 258 7.95 -0.87 -4.38
N PHE A 259 8.82 -1.50 -5.16
CA PHE A 259 8.48 -1.89 -6.54
C PHE A 259 7.54 -3.08 -6.59
N LEU A 260 7.61 -4.02 -5.63
CA LEU A 260 6.62 -5.09 -5.49
C LEU A 260 5.21 -4.54 -5.25
N ILE A 261 5.09 -3.51 -4.41
CA ILE A 261 3.81 -2.83 -4.15
C ILE A 261 3.33 -2.11 -5.41
N LEU A 262 4.18 -1.34 -6.09
CA LEU A 262 3.79 -0.66 -7.33
C LEU A 262 3.39 -1.66 -8.41
N GLY A 263 4.15 -2.74 -8.60
CA GLY A 263 3.83 -3.80 -9.54
C GLY A 263 2.49 -4.46 -9.25
N SER A 264 2.17 -4.70 -7.97
CA SER A 264 0.87 -5.25 -7.57
C SER A 264 -0.29 -4.27 -7.80
N CYS A 265 -0.09 -2.98 -7.56
CA CYS A 265 -1.07 -1.95 -7.90
C CYS A 265 -1.30 -1.86 -9.41
N CYS A 266 -0.22 -1.84 -10.22
CA CYS A 266 -0.33 -1.84 -11.68
C CYS A 266 -1.08 -3.10 -12.18
N TYR A 267 -0.75 -4.26 -11.65
CA TYR A 267 -1.43 -5.51 -11.98
C TYR A 267 -2.91 -5.45 -11.66
N PHE A 268 -3.26 -4.95 -10.45
CA PHE A 268 -4.65 -4.73 -10.06
C PHE A 268 -5.40 -3.83 -11.04
N PHE A 269 -4.81 -2.68 -11.41
CA PHE A 269 -5.43 -1.76 -12.36
C PHE A 269 -5.58 -2.38 -13.76
N ILE A 270 -4.55 -3.05 -14.28
CA ILE A 270 -4.60 -3.70 -15.59
C ILE A 270 -5.75 -4.70 -15.65
N LYS A 271 -5.92 -5.52 -14.61
CA LYS A 271 -7.00 -6.51 -14.54
C LYS A 271 -8.37 -5.87 -14.32
N THR A 272 -8.48 -4.88 -13.45
CA THR A 272 -9.75 -4.21 -13.17
C THR A 272 -10.30 -3.47 -14.39
N PHE A 273 -9.41 -2.89 -15.20
CA PHE A 273 -9.80 -2.13 -16.40
C PHE A 273 -9.76 -2.95 -17.70
N GLU A 274 -9.51 -4.25 -17.61
CA GLU A 274 -9.41 -5.15 -18.75
C GLU A 274 -8.49 -4.63 -19.86
N LEU A 275 -7.52 -3.77 -19.45
CA LEU A 275 -6.66 -3.01 -20.37
C LEU A 275 -5.81 -3.90 -21.30
N LEU A 276 -5.71 -5.19 -20.99
CA LEU A 276 -4.91 -6.16 -21.75
C LEU A 276 -5.61 -7.54 -21.83
N GLU A 277 -6.95 -7.59 -21.88
CA GLU A 277 -7.69 -8.87 -21.95
C GLU A 277 -7.18 -9.82 -23.02
N ASN A 278 -6.77 -9.29 -24.19
CA ASN A 278 -6.28 -10.09 -25.29
C ASN A 278 -4.81 -10.54 -25.15
N TYR A 279 -4.06 -10.04 -24.17
CA TYR A 279 -2.63 -10.29 -24.01
C TYR A 279 -2.25 -10.97 -22.68
N LEU A 280 -3.15 -10.97 -21.70
CA LEU A 280 -2.91 -11.53 -20.37
C LEU A 280 -3.80 -12.73 -20.05
N VAL A 281 -4.34 -13.40 -21.07
CA VAL A 281 -4.96 -14.71 -20.94
C VAL A 281 -3.85 -15.73 -20.69
N LEU A 282 -3.45 -15.84 -19.44
CA LEU A 282 -2.70 -16.94 -18.86
C LEU A 282 -3.24 -17.23 -17.47
#